data_45fd71f49bdda14e2c32954bf3c1aebb
#
_entry.id   45fd71f49bdda14e2c32954bf3c1aebb
#
_cell.length_a   1.000
_cell.length_b   1.000
_cell.length_c   1.000
_cell.angle_alpha   90.00
_cell.angle_beta   90.00
_cell.angle_gamma   90.00
#
_symmetry.space_group_name_H-M   'P 1'
#
loop_
_entity.id
_entity.type
_entity.pdbx_description
1 polymer ?
#
loop_
_entity_poly.entity_id
_entity_poly.type
_entity_poly.pdbx_seq_one_letter_code
_entity_poly.pdbx_strand_id
1 'polypeptide(L)'
;FPQTDLDKGGYYETLSRQAEHYFFNIEPYKSFREYFNVYMIAAVSEEEGVSEEIPGRKVNNRFGSTFGEGTDIQWDEKTCRNYIDLIPGLDKVVEVTGILILNSRKYAGTAIMYSNGFSVAACPISGNIPTYDFEALIHHEVGGHAFGRLGDEYRYYGVIPSKDKERLKYWQSYGFYPNLDLTNDLTQILWADFTKIPKYAYVGAFEGGFLYNYGVWRPEYLSCMENNIPYFKA
;
A
#
# COMPACT_ATOMS: atom_id res chain seq x y z
N PHE A 1 -7.61 10.85 15.20
CA PHE A 1 -7.23 12.20 15.63
C PHE A 1 -8.35 12.81 16.45
N PRO A 2 -8.07 13.48 17.59
CA PRO A 2 -9.07 14.26 18.34
C PRO A 2 -9.47 15.53 17.57
N GLN A 3 -10.57 16.18 17.97
CA GLN A 3 -11.10 17.36 17.29
C GLN A 3 -10.07 18.49 17.15
N THR A 4 -9.26 18.72 18.17
CA THR A 4 -8.23 19.78 18.17
C THR A 4 -7.19 19.65 17.07
N ASP A 5 -6.89 18.42 16.65
CA ASP A 5 -5.93 18.14 15.58
C ASP A 5 -6.52 18.35 14.19
N LEU A 6 -7.85 18.42 14.10
CA LEU A 6 -8.58 18.57 12.83
C LEU A 6 -8.87 20.04 12.46
N ASP A 7 -8.55 20.97 13.35
CA ASP A 7 -8.71 22.40 13.07
C ASP A 7 -7.82 22.82 11.89
N LYS A 8 -8.20 23.89 11.19
CA LYS A 8 -7.44 24.43 10.05
C LYS A 8 -5.99 24.75 10.47
N GLY A 9 -5.05 24.20 9.74
CA GLY A 9 -3.61 24.29 10.06
C GLY A 9 -3.16 23.37 11.19
N GLY A 10 -4.03 22.49 11.66
CA GLY A 10 -3.74 21.53 12.73
C GLY A 10 -2.85 20.37 12.29
N TYR A 11 -2.61 19.48 13.24
CA TYR A 11 -1.68 18.37 13.04
C TYR A 11 -2.12 17.39 11.93
N TYR A 12 -3.42 17.09 11.85
CA TYR A 12 -3.97 16.23 10.79
C TYR A 12 -3.78 16.82 9.38
N GLU A 13 -4.03 18.15 9.21
CA GLU A 13 -3.81 18.79 7.91
C GLU A 13 -2.33 18.70 7.50
N THR A 14 -1.41 18.90 8.45
CA THR A 14 0.03 18.78 8.20
C THR A 14 0.39 17.37 7.72
N LEU A 15 -0.10 16.34 8.40
CA LEU A 15 0.15 14.92 8.03
C LEU A 15 -0.49 14.54 6.69
N SER A 16 -1.69 15.05 6.41
CA SER A 16 -2.36 14.80 5.13
C SER A 16 -1.58 15.39 3.96
N ARG A 17 -1.03 16.61 4.12
CA ARG A 17 -0.15 17.24 3.12
C ARG A 17 1.18 16.51 2.98
N GLN A 18 1.73 15.97 4.07
CA GLN A 18 2.92 15.10 4.00
C GLN A 18 2.63 13.82 3.23
N ALA A 19 1.50 13.15 3.51
CA ALA A 19 1.11 11.96 2.77
C ALA A 19 0.94 12.23 1.27
N GLU A 20 0.29 13.34 0.91
CA GLU A 20 0.18 13.78 -0.50
C GLU A 20 1.57 14.01 -1.10
N HIS A 21 2.44 14.74 -0.42
CA HIS A 21 3.80 15.00 -0.88
C HIS A 21 4.59 13.71 -1.09
N TYR A 22 4.56 12.79 -0.14
CA TYR A 22 5.26 11.51 -0.22
C TYR A 22 4.73 10.64 -1.36
N PHE A 23 3.43 10.59 -1.58
CA PHE A 23 2.86 9.84 -2.70
C PHE A 23 3.33 10.39 -4.06
N PHE A 24 3.44 11.72 -4.21
CA PHE A 24 3.79 12.35 -5.47
C PHE A 24 5.26 12.77 -5.59
N ASN A 25 6.14 12.44 -4.66
CA ASN A 25 7.58 12.73 -4.80
C ASN A 25 8.34 11.61 -5.52
N ILE A 26 7.71 10.47 -5.78
CA ILE A 26 8.28 9.28 -6.42
C ILE A 26 7.63 9.00 -7.80
N GLU A 27 8.43 8.50 -8.75
CA GLU A 27 7.90 8.01 -10.02
C GLU A 27 7.20 6.64 -9.84
N PRO A 28 6.12 6.36 -10.59
CA PRO A 28 5.54 7.16 -11.69
C PRO A 28 4.58 8.27 -11.24
N TYR A 29 4.17 8.30 -9.98
CA TYR A 29 3.12 9.21 -9.47
C TYR A 29 3.46 10.68 -9.64
N LYS A 30 4.73 11.05 -9.51
CA LYS A 30 5.22 12.40 -9.75
C LYS A 30 4.90 12.89 -11.15
N SER A 31 5.20 12.09 -12.18
CA SER A 31 4.93 12.45 -13.58
C SER A 31 3.45 12.47 -13.92
N PHE A 32 2.61 11.76 -13.17
CA PHE A 32 1.17 11.66 -13.42
C PHE A 32 0.31 12.48 -12.43
N ARG A 33 0.91 13.37 -11.63
CA ARG A 33 0.20 14.14 -10.59
C ARG A 33 -1.07 14.84 -11.09
N GLU A 34 -1.09 15.34 -12.32
CA GLU A 34 -2.23 16.05 -12.90
C GLU A 34 -3.46 15.17 -13.17
N TYR A 35 -3.29 13.85 -13.17
CA TYR A 35 -4.39 12.90 -13.38
C TYR A 35 -5.08 12.49 -12.08
N PHE A 36 -4.62 12.99 -10.94
CA PHE A 36 -5.16 12.66 -9.62
C PHE A 36 -5.93 13.82 -9.01
N ASN A 37 -7.14 13.52 -8.52
CA ASN A 37 -7.84 14.38 -7.58
C ASN A 37 -7.56 13.91 -6.16
N VAL A 38 -7.13 14.81 -5.29
CA VAL A 38 -6.82 14.52 -3.89
C VAL A 38 -7.83 15.22 -2.99
N TYR A 39 -8.38 14.48 -2.05
CA TYR A 39 -9.34 14.98 -1.06
C TYR A 39 -8.84 14.67 0.35
N MET A 40 -9.00 15.62 1.24
CA MET A 40 -8.73 15.44 2.67
C MET A 40 -10.07 15.32 3.39
N ILE A 41 -10.26 14.22 4.12
CA ILE A 41 -11.50 13.93 4.85
C ILE A 41 -11.18 13.89 6.35
N ALA A 42 -11.69 14.88 7.07
CA ALA A 42 -11.51 14.94 8.51
C ALA A 42 -12.50 14.02 9.24
N ALA A 43 -11.99 13.10 10.04
CA ALA A 43 -12.78 12.16 10.83
C ALA A 43 -12.37 12.24 12.31
N VAL A 44 -13.31 12.69 13.16
CA VAL A 44 -13.08 12.85 14.62
C VAL A 44 -13.10 11.50 15.30
N SER A 45 -12.08 11.21 16.10
CA SER A 45 -12.05 10.11 17.07
C SER A 45 -12.33 10.63 18.48
N GLU A 46 -13.00 9.84 19.30
CA GLU A 46 -13.23 10.18 20.72
C GLU A 46 -11.93 10.09 21.52
N GLU A 47 -11.06 9.12 21.16
CA GLU A 47 -9.74 8.94 21.75
C GLU A 47 -8.66 8.95 20.68
N GLU A 48 -7.48 9.42 21.06
CA GLU A 48 -6.29 9.44 20.22
C GLU A 48 -5.61 8.07 20.17
N GLY A 49 -5.16 7.66 18.98
CA GLY A 49 -4.33 6.48 18.77
C GLY A 49 -5.05 5.31 18.15
N VAL A 50 -4.42 4.15 18.27
CA VAL A 50 -4.83 2.88 17.66
C VAL A 50 -4.90 1.82 18.75
N SER A 51 -5.90 0.94 18.68
CA SER A 51 -6.00 -0.22 19.55
C SER A 51 -4.88 -1.23 19.27
N GLU A 52 -4.59 -2.09 20.23
CA GLU A 52 -3.60 -3.17 20.11
C GLU A 52 -4.19 -4.47 20.64
N GLU A 53 -4.18 -5.52 19.83
CA GLU A 53 -4.62 -6.85 20.27
C GLU A 53 -3.70 -7.39 21.37
N ILE A 54 -2.39 -7.14 21.23
CA ILE A 54 -1.37 -7.48 22.21
C ILE A 54 -0.61 -6.21 22.57
N PRO A 55 -0.68 -5.71 23.83
CA PRO A 55 -1.14 -6.33 25.08
C PRO A 55 -2.65 -6.19 25.40
N GLY A 56 -3.51 -5.91 24.44
CA GLY A 56 -4.96 -5.79 24.67
C GLY A 56 -5.41 -4.36 25.01
N ARG A 57 -4.70 -3.34 24.52
CA ARG A 57 -5.08 -1.93 24.64
C ARG A 57 -6.24 -1.61 23.69
N LYS A 58 -7.33 -1.06 24.25
CA LYS A 58 -8.46 -0.55 23.45
C LYS A 58 -8.45 0.96 23.41
N VAL A 59 -8.74 1.51 22.23
CA VAL A 59 -8.87 2.95 21.96
C VAL A 59 -10.15 3.16 21.17
N ASN A 60 -10.99 4.10 21.60
CA ASN A 60 -12.23 4.44 20.89
C ASN A 60 -11.92 5.40 19.72
N ASN A 61 -11.25 4.87 18.70
CA ASN A 61 -10.97 5.63 17.49
C ASN A 61 -12.06 5.42 16.42
N ARG A 62 -12.23 6.40 15.53
CA ARG A 62 -13.34 6.47 14.57
C ARG A 62 -13.48 5.24 13.67
N PHE A 63 -12.37 4.65 13.25
CA PHE A 63 -12.37 3.54 12.30
C PHE A 63 -12.17 2.17 12.96
N GLY A 64 -12.19 2.09 14.30
CA GLY A 64 -11.93 0.86 15.03
C GLY A 64 -10.54 0.27 14.74
N SER A 65 -9.60 1.13 14.33
CA SER A 65 -8.27 0.68 13.92
C SER A 65 -7.54 -0.03 15.05
N THR A 66 -7.01 -1.21 14.76
CA THR A 66 -6.35 -2.09 15.73
C THR A 66 -5.11 -2.71 15.12
N PHE A 67 -3.97 -2.64 15.80
CA PHE A 67 -2.78 -3.41 15.44
C PHE A 67 -2.96 -4.87 15.81
N GLY A 68 -2.84 -5.75 14.82
CA GLY A 68 -2.83 -7.19 14.97
C GLY A 68 -1.41 -7.75 15.18
N GLU A 69 -1.19 -8.96 14.69
CA GLU A 69 0.12 -9.62 14.74
C GLU A 69 1.06 -9.04 13.66
N GLY A 70 2.33 -8.83 14.03
CA GLY A 70 3.34 -8.31 13.11
C GLY A 70 3.05 -6.88 12.67
N THR A 71 2.88 -6.67 11.36
CA THR A 71 2.56 -5.37 10.73
C THR A 71 1.09 -5.24 10.33
N ASP A 72 0.26 -6.24 10.67
CA ASP A 72 -1.17 -6.24 10.34
C ASP A 72 -1.91 -5.11 11.05
N ILE A 73 -2.81 -4.46 10.32
CA ILE A 73 -3.72 -3.43 10.83
C ILE A 73 -5.12 -3.76 10.35
N GLN A 74 -6.04 -3.86 11.29
CA GLN A 74 -7.46 -4.06 11.04
C GLN A 74 -8.23 -2.76 11.27
N TRP A 75 -9.33 -2.54 10.53
CA TRP A 75 -10.23 -1.40 10.70
C TRP A 75 -11.65 -1.76 10.28
N ASP A 76 -12.61 -0.91 10.63
CA ASP A 76 -13.99 -1.01 10.14
C ASP A 76 -14.07 -0.49 8.70
N GLU A 77 -14.03 -1.42 7.75
CA GLU A 77 -14.11 -1.13 6.31
C GLU A 77 -15.38 -0.37 5.92
N LYS A 78 -16.51 -0.67 6.56
CA LYS A 78 -17.78 -0.02 6.29
C LYS A 78 -17.74 1.45 6.70
N THR A 79 -17.20 1.74 7.88
CA THR A 79 -17.03 3.12 8.34
C THR A 79 -16.06 3.86 7.42
N CYS A 80 -14.95 3.25 7.03
CA CYS A 80 -14.00 3.85 6.10
C CYS A 80 -14.68 4.17 4.76
N ARG A 81 -15.43 3.24 4.20
CA ARG A 81 -16.20 3.45 2.96
C ARG A 81 -17.19 4.59 3.07
N ASN A 82 -17.97 4.67 4.15
CA ASN A 82 -18.94 5.74 4.38
C ASN A 82 -18.31 7.14 4.36
N TYR A 83 -17.07 7.29 4.87
CA TYR A 83 -16.33 8.56 4.82
C TYR A 83 -15.85 8.88 3.40
N ILE A 84 -15.39 7.92 2.66
CA ILE A 84 -14.97 8.08 1.27
C ILE A 84 -16.15 8.46 0.38
N ASP A 85 -17.31 7.88 0.61
CA ASP A 85 -18.54 8.15 -0.13
C ASP A 85 -19.07 9.60 0.07
N LEU A 86 -18.48 10.39 1.00
CA LEU A 86 -18.76 11.84 1.12
C LEU A 86 -18.09 12.66 0.00
N ILE A 87 -17.19 12.10 -0.77
CA ILE A 87 -16.49 12.80 -1.86
C ILE A 87 -17.47 13.09 -3.00
N PRO A 88 -17.65 14.36 -3.40
CA PRO A 88 -18.59 14.70 -4.47
C PRO A 88 -18.17 14.08 -5.82
N GLY A 89 -19.15 13.46 -6.51
CA GLY A 89 -18.94 12.90 -7.85
C GLY A 89 -18.15 11.58 -7.88
N LEU A 90 -18.00 10.91 -6.74
CA LEU A 90 -17.31 9.64 -6.62
C LEU A 90 -17.97 8.51 -7.45
N ASP A 91 -19.27 8.59 -7.67
CA ASP A 91 -20.05 7.69 -8.52
C ASP A 91 -19.56 7.61 -9.98
N LYS A 92 -18.76 8.59 -10.40
CA LYS A 92 -18.17 8.71 -11.75
C LYS A 92 -16.71 8.27 -11.81
N VAL A 93 -16.12 7.86 -10.69
CA VAL A 93 -14.69 7.52 -10.59
C VAL A 93 -14.54 6.01 -10.60
N VAL A 94 -13.65 5.51 -11.46
CA VAL A 94 -13.39 4.08 -11.63
C VAL A 94 -12.46 3.57 -10.54
N GLU A 95 -11.50 4.39 -10.13
CA GLU A 95 -10.47 4.00 -9.14
C GLU A 95 -10.42 4.99 -7.99
N VAL A 96 -10.49 4.46 -6.77
CA VAL A 96 -10.44 5.23 -5.52
C VAL A 96 -9.50 4.56 -4.56
N THR A 97 -8.47 5.29 -4.14
CA THR A 97 -7.54 4.86 -3.10
C THR A 97 -7.70 5.71 -1.85
N GLY A 98 -8.15 5.10 -0.77
CA GLY A 98 -8.22 5.72 0.55
C GLY A 98 -6.90 5.57 1.30
N ILE A 99 -6.45 6.63 1.96
CA ILE A 99 -5.32 6.60 2.89
C ILE A 99 -5.84 6.83 4.30
N LEU A 100 -5.80 5.80 5.12
CA LEU A 100 -6.14 5.88 6.53
C LEU A 100 -4.88 6.24 7.32
N ILE A 101 -4.70 7.53 7.61
CA ILE A 101 -3.57 8.02 8.40
C ILE A 101 -3.84 7.74 9.88
N LEU A 102 -3.00 6.95 10.51
CA LEU A 102 -3.14 6.54 11.90
C LEU A 102 -2.21 7.32 12.81
N ASN A 103 -2.77 7.99 13.83
CA ASN A 103 -1.99 8.72 14.84
C ASN A 103 -1.30 7.77 15.82
N SER A 104 -0.28 7.07 15.33
CA SER A 104 0.57 6.14 16.08
C SER A 104 1.97 6.11 15.53
N ARG A 105 2.98 5.99 16.41
CA ARG A 105 4.39 5.85 16.04
C ARG A 105 4.83 4.41 15.83
N LYS A 106 3.95 3.44 16.09
CA LYS A 106 4.25 2.02 15.86
C LYS A 106 4.38 1.76 14.36
N TYR A 107 5.48 1.14 13.95
CA TYR A 107 5.66 0.70 12.57
C TYR A 107 4.71 -0.47 12.27
N ALA A 108 3.88 -0.27 11.28
CA ALA A 108 2.98 -1.25 10.68
C ALA A 108 2.44 -0.68 9.38
N GLY A 109 1.85 -1.50 8.53
CA GLY A 109 1.19 -1.08 7.31
C GLY A 109 0.33 -2.22 6.78
N THR A 110 -0.82 -1.89 6.21
CA THR A 110 -1.70 -2.87 5.58
C THR A 110 -2.52 -2.18 4.50
N ALA A 111 -2.56 -2.78 3.32
CA ALA A 111 -3.42 -2.34 2.24
C ALA A 111 -4.43 -3.43 1.87
N ILE A 112 -5.69 -3.02 1.64
CA ILE A 112 -6.75 -3.89 1.12
C ILE A 112 -7.19 -3.37 -0.24
N MET A 113 -7.18 -4.25 -1.22
CA MET A 113 -7.54 -3.97 -2.60
C MET A 113 -8.78 -4.75 -2.99
N TYR A 114 -9.70 -4.11 -3.71
CA TYR A 114 -10.93 -4.72 -4.20
C TYR A 114 -10.96 -4.73 -5.73
N SER A 115 -11.57 -5.73 -6.31
CA SER A 115 -11.67 -5.90 -7.78
C SER A 115 -12.49 -4.83 -8.49
N ASN A 116 -13.23 -4.00 -7.73
CA ASN A 116 -14.05 -2.91 -8.26
C ASN A 116 -13.31 -1.55 -8.37
N GLY A 117 -11.98 -1.54 -8.22
CA GLY A 117 -11.18 -0.31 -8.30
C GLY A 117 -11.06 0.46 -6.97
N PHE A 118 -11.68 -0.02 -5.89
CA PHE A 118 -11.54 0.56 -4.56
C PHE A 118 -10.35 -0.06 -3.82
N SER A 119 -9.65 0.73 -3.04
CA SER A 119 -8.57 0.27 -2.15
C SER A 119 -8.43 1.18 -0.95
N VAL A 120 -7.88 0.66 0.15
CA VAL A 120 -7.54 1.44 1.35
C VAL A 120 -6.20 0.96 1.87
N ALA A 121 -5.32 1.90 2.19
CA ALA A 121 -4.07 1.65 2.90
C ALA A 121 -4.09 2.32 4.26
N ALA A 122 -3.82 1.57 5.33
CA ALA A 122 -3.65 2.07 6.68
C ALA A 122 -2.17 2.32 6.97
N CYS A 123 -1.81 3.59 7.20
CA CYS A 123 -0.44 4.05 7.36
C CYS A 123 -0.29 4.81 8.68
N PRO A 124 0.33 4.23 9.71
CA PRO A 124 0.74 4.94 10.91
C PRO A 124 1.80 6.01 10.59
N ILE A 125 1.80 7.10 11.38
CA ILE A 125 2.86 8.10 11.34
C ILE A 125 4.12 7.59 12.03
N SER A 126 4.63 6.44 11.59
CA SER A 126 5.76 5.76 12.19
C SER A 126 7.05 6.57 12.10
N GLY A 127 8.00 6.20 12.90
CA GLY A 127 9.24 6.87 13.28
C GLY A 127 10.14 7.49 12.23
N ASN A 128 11.42 7.67 12.60
CA ASN A 128 12.40 8.44 11.82
C ASN A 128 13.51 7.53 11.24
N ILE A 129 13.23 6.24 11.09
CA ILE A 129 14.21 5.29 10.51
C ILE A 129 13.88 5.19 9.02
N PRO A 130 14.77 5.61 8.11
CA PRO A 130 14.58 5.47 6.67
C PRO A 130 14.16 4.04 6.30
N THR A 131 13.26 3.89 5.35
CA THR A 131 12.60 2.63 4.93
C THR A 131 11.62 2.02 5.94
N TYR A 132 11.50 2.60 7.16
CA TYR A 132 10.56 2.21 8.22
C TYR A 132 9.82 3.41 8.79
N ASP A 133 9.66 4.47 8.01
CA ASP A 133 8.98 5.71 8.37
C ASP A 133 7.65 5.89 7.62
N PHE A 134 6.98 7.00 7.88
CA PHE A 134 5.71 7.31 7.26
C PHE A 134 5.80 7.48 5.74
N GLU A 135 6.91 8.03 5.23
CA GLU A 135 7.15 8.17 3.80
C GLU A 135 7.26 6.80 3.12
N ALA A 136 8.04 5.89 3.70
CA ALA A 136 8.19 4.53 3.19
C ALA A 136 6.85 3.76 3.19
N LEU A 137 6.01 3.95 4.22
CA LEU A 137 4.68 3.36 4.26
C LEU A 137 3.76 3.93 3.18
N ILE A 138 3.78 5.23 2.92
CA ILE A 138 3.01 5.83 1.83
C ILE A 138 3.47 5.26 0.48
N HIS A 139 4.78 5.10 0.26
CA HIS A 139 5.27 4.49 -0.98
C HIS A 139 4.81 3.03 -1.09
N HIS A 140 5.06 2.20 -0.09
CA HIS A 140 4.79 0.76 -0.13
C HIS A 140 3.30 0.45 -0.13
N GLU A 141 2.57 0.91 0.91
CA GLU A 141 1.16 0.55 1.10
C GLU A 141 0.24 1.28 0.13
N VAL A 142 0.45 2.59 -0.07
CA VAL A 142 -0.44 3.37 -0.94
C VAL A 142 -0.01 3.25 -2.39
N GLY A 143 1.26 3.56 -2.69
CA GLY A 143 1.78 3.53 -4.04
C GLY A 143 1.90 2.10 -4.58
N GLY A 144 2.50 1.19 -3.82
CA GLY A 144 2.73 -0.19 -4.22
C GLY A 144 1.46 -1.03 -4.24
N HIS A 145 0.87 -1.25 -3.07
CA HIS A 145 -0.30 -2.12 -2.97
C HIS A 145 -1.58 -1.44 -3.42
N ALA A 146 -2.05 -0.42 -2.71
CA ALA A 146 -3.40 0.08 -2.86
C ALA A 146 -3.68 0.64 -4.25
N PHE A 147 -2.80 1.48 -4.80
CA PHE A 147 -2.95 2.06 -6.14
C PHE A 147 -2.28 1.19 -7.21
N GLY A 148 -1.01 0.81 -7.03
CA GLY A 148 -0.22 0.05 -8.01
C GLY A 148 -0.64 -1.41 -8.13
N ARG A 149 -1.42 -1.93 -7.19
CA ARG A 149 -1.87 -3.34 -7.12
C ARG A 149 -0.72 -4.34 -7.11
N LEU A 150 0.46 -3.90 -6.69
CA LEU A 150 1.66 -4.73 -6.65
C LEU A 150 1.59 -5.72 -5.48
N GLY A 151 2.22 -6.87 -5.64
CA GLY A 151 2.43 -7.83 -4.58
C GLY A 151 3.78 -7.61 -3.89
N ASP A 152 3.90 -8.12 -2.65
CA ASP A 152 5.16 -8.12 -1.92
C ASP A 152 6.23 -8.93 -2.61
N GLU A 153 7.43 -8.36 -2.72
CA GLU A 153 8.59 -9.00 -3.32
C GLU A 153 9.58 -9.57 -2.28
N TYR A 154 9.37 -9.26 -0.99
CA TYR A 154 10.21 -9.80 0.09
C TYR A 154 9.94 -11.30 0.36
N ARG A 155 10.89 -11.96 1.03
CA ARG A 155 11.02 -13.43 1.08
C ARG A 155 11.34 -13.89 2.48
N TYR A 156 10.58 -14.85 2.98
CA TYR A 156 10.78 -15.45 4.30
C TYR A 156 10.78 -16.99 4.26
N TYR A 157 10.02 -17.60 3.33
CA TYR A 157 9.77 -19.04 3.30
C TYR A 157 10.56 -19.72 2.17
N GLY A 158 10.54 -21.04 2.14
CA GLY A 158 11.22 -21.85 1.12
C GLY A 158 10.56 -21.79 -0.26
N VAL A 159 10.14 -22.93 -0.77
CA VAL A 159 9.46 -23.06 -2.07
C VAL A 159 7.98 -22.73 -1.94
N ILE A 160 7.41 -21.99 -2.88
CA ILE A 160 5.98 -21.68 -2.91
C ILE A 160 5.14 -22.97 -3.07
N PRO A 161 4.19 -23.28 -2.17
CA PRO A 161 3.32 -24.44 -2.28
C PRO A 161 2.26 -24.26 -3.38
N SER A 162 1.71 -25.38 -3.89
CA SER A 162 0.70 -25.36 -4.96
C SER A 162 -0.50 -24.50 -4.64
N LYS A 163 -1.00 -24.54 -3.39
CA LYS A 163 -2.13 -23.72 -2.93
C LYS A 163 -1.86 -22.20 -3.12
N ASP A 164 -0.65 -21.76 -2.81
CA ASP A 164 -0.31 -20.33 -2.92
C ASP A 164 0.00 -19.93 -4.37
N LYS A 165 0.46 -20.86 -5.23
CA LYS A 165 0.52 -20.64 -6.68
C LYS A 165 -0.89 -20.43 -7.27
N GLU A 166 -1.86 -21.23 -6.84
CA GLU A 166 -3.26 -21.09 -7.25
C GLU A 166 -3.84 -19.78 -6.75
N ARG A 167 -3.54 -19.38 -5.50
CA ARG A 167 -3.96 -18.09 -4.93
C ARG A 167 -3.38 -16.90 -5.70
N LEU A 168 -2.09 -16.94 -6.04
CA LEU A 168 -1.46 -15.91 -6.85
C LEU A 168 -2.16 -15.76 -8.22
N LYS A 169 -2.36 -16.87 -8.93
CA LYS A 169 -3.08 -16.86 -10.22
C LYS A 169 -4.51 -16.37 -10.09
N TYR A 170 -5.20 -16.74 -9.02
CA TYR A 170 -6.55 -16.26 -8.75
C TYR A 170 -6.58 -14.73 -8.63
N TRP A 171 -5.69 -14.14 -7.84
CA TRP A 171 -5.62 -12.69 -7.70
C TRP A 171 -5.18 -11.99 -9.00
N GLN A 172 -4.27 -12.59 -9.74
CA GLN A 172 -3.84 -12.06 -11.05
C GLN A 172 -4.99 -12.02 -12.06
N SER A 173 -5.95 -12.92 -11.99
CA SER A 173 -7.15 -12.88 -12.84
C SER A 173 -8.03 -11.65 -12.60
N TYR A 174 -7.86 -10.96 -11.46
CA TYR A 174 -8.49 -9.68 -11.13
C TYR A 174 -7.58 -8.47 -11.35
N GLY A 175 -6.40 -8.67 -11.94
CA GLY A 175 -5.44 -7.59 -12.20
C GLY A 175 -4.56 -7.21 -11.00
N PHE A 176 -4.46 -8.05 -9.98
CA PHE A 176 -3.54 -7.86 -8.85
C PHE A 176 -2.20 -8.53 -9.12
N TYR A 177 -1.15 -8.03 -8.47
CA TYR A 177 0.20 -8.60 -8.45
C TYR A 177 0.86 -8.75 -9.83
N PRO A 178 0.80 -7.70 -10.70
CA PRO A 178 1.41 -7.75 -12.04
C PRO A 178 2.94 -7.83 -12.00
N ASN A 179 3.56 -7.53 -10.86
CA ASN A 179 4.99 -7.61 -10.59
C ASN A 179 5.47 -8.99 -10.14
N LEU A 180 4.62 -10.00 -10.12
CA LEU A 180 4.97 -11.37 -9.71
C LEU A 180 4.58 -12.37 -10.78
N ASP A 181 5.40 -13.40 -11.00
CA ASP A 181 5.09 -14.49 -11.93
C ASP A 181 5.56 -15.84 -11.40
N LEU A 182 5.01 -16.92 -11.95
CA LEU A 182 5.37 -18.31 -11.65
C LEU A 182 6.30 -18.93 -12.71
N THR A 183 6.74 -18.14 -13.69
CA THR A 183 7.72 -18.52 -14.70
C THR A 183 8.88 -17.52 -14.74
N ASN A 184 10.06 -17.97 -15.16
CA ASN A 184 11.22 -17.12 -15.47
C ASN A 184 11.47 -16.98 -16.97
N ASP A 185 10.57 -17.47 -17.78
CA ASP A 185 10.67 -17.32 -19.23
C ASP A 185 10.41 -15.86 -19.62
N LEU A 186 11.47 -15.14 -19.99
CA LEU A 186 11.41 -13.72 -20.34
C LEU A 186 10.47 -13.40 -21.51
N THR A 187 9.98 -14.41 -22.23
CA THR A 187 8.99 -14.24 -23.31
C THR A 187 7.56 -14.40 -22.84
N GLN A 188 7.34 -14.92 -21.62
CA GLN A 188 6.02 -15.27 -21.08
C GLN A 188 5.67 -14.53 -19.79
N ILE A 189 6.66 -13.99 -19.05
CA ILE A 189 6.42 -13.22 -17.82
C ILE A 189 5.50 -12.02 -18.07
N LEU A 190 4.74 -11.62 -17.08
CA LEU A 190 3.75 -10.53 -17.16
C LEU A 190 4.35 -9.20 -17.63
N TRP A 191 5.62 -8.95 -17.34
CA TRP A 191 6.37 -7.76 -17.75
C TRP A 191 7.32 -8.00 -18.95
N ALA A 192 7.07 -9.02 -19.78
CA ALA A 192 7.92 -9.40 -20.93
C ALA A 192 8.20 -8.24 -21.90
N ASP A 193 7.25 -7.32 -22.06
CA ASP A 193 7.43 -6.20 -22.98
C ASP A 193 8.49 -5.20 -22.50
N PHE A 194 8.68 -5.03 -21.19
CA PHE A 194 9.74 -4.17 -20.66
C PHE A 194 11.13 -4.72 -20.97
N THR A 195 11.32 -6.04 -20.99
CA THR A 195 12.63 -6.67 -21.29
C THR A 195 13.13 -6.39 -22.70
N LYS A 196 12.24 -5.97 -23.62
CA LYS A 196 12.55 -5.64 -25.02
C LYS A 196 12.96 -4.18 -25.21
N ILE A 197 12.80 -3.33 -24.19
CA ILE A 197 13.03 -1.90 -24.27
C ILE A 197 14.42 -1.59 -23.70
N PRO A 198 15.36 -1.02 -24.49
CA PRO A 198 16.73 -0.76 -24.02
C PRO A 198 16.83 0.06 -22.74
N LYS A 199 15.90 1.01 -22.54
CA LYS A 199 15.82 1.81 -21.31
C LYS A 199 15.64 0.94 -20.05
N TYR A 200 15.03 -0.23 -20.17
CA TYR A 200 14.73 -1.17 -19.08
C TYR A 200 15.60 -2.43 -19.13
N ALA A 201 16.85 -2.32 -19.60
CA ALA A 201 17.80 -3.45 -19.71
C ALA A 201 18.13 -4.13 -18.36
N TYR A 202 17.79 -3.49 -17.24
CA TYR A 202 17.91 -4.02 -15.89
C TYR A 202 16.72 -4.89 -15.45
N VAL A 203 15.61 -4.86 -16.18
CA VAL A 203 14.44 -5.70 -15.93
C VAL A 203 14.69 -7.12 -16.38
N GLY A 204 14.40 -8.08 -15.55
CA GLY A 204 14.61 -9.51 -15.82
C GLY A 204 13.60 -10.39 -15.10
N ALA A 205 14.03 -11.57 -14.71
CA ALA A 205 13.28 -12.49 -13.84
C ALA A 205 14.18 -12.90 -12.68
N PHE A 206 13.97 -12.27 -11.52
CA PHE A 206 14.70 -12.51 -10.28
C PHE A 206 13.90 -13.44 -9.38
N GLU A 207 14.47 -14.57 -8.98
CA GLU A 207 13.74 -15.53 -8.17
C GLU A 207 13.49 -15.02 -6.75
N GLY A 208 12.30 -15.28 -6.28
CA GLY A 208 11.77 -14.89 -4.98
C GLY A 208 10.74 -13.75 -5.06
N GLY A 209 9.76 -13.81 -4.19
CA GLY A 209 8.62 -12.90 -4.07
C GLY A 209 7.42 -13.61 -3.46
N PHE A 210 6.33 -12.87 -3.19
CA PHE A 210 5.13 -13.41 -2.56
C PHE A 210 5.41 -14.18 -1.27
N LEU A 211 6.38 -13.70 -0.48
CA LEU A 211 6.92 -14.28 0.76
C LEU A 211 7.81 -15.52 0.57
N TYR A 212 8.03 -16.02 -0.64
CA TYR A 212 8.77 -17.25 -0.91
C TYR A 212 10.13 -16.98 -1.56
N ASN A 213 11.14 -17.77 -1.18
CA ASN A 213 12.47 -17.70 -1.77
C ASN A 213 12.53 -18.30 -3.18
N TYR A 214 11.69 -19.31 -3.47
CA TYR A 214 11.77 -20.09 -4.70
C TYR A 214 10.41 -20.33 -5.34
N GLY A 215 10.40 -20.33 -6.69
CA GLY A 215 9.25 -20.66 -7.51
C GLY A 215 8.28 -19.51 -7.77
N VAL A 216 8.68 -18.29 -7.43
CA VAL A 216 8.06 -17.01 -7.81
C VAL A 216 9.17 -16.12 -8.33
N TRP A 217 8.87 -15.31 -9.32
CA TRP A 217 9.82 -14.35 -9.92
C TRP A 217 9.25 -12.94 -9.87
N ARG A 218 10.16 -11.96 -9.82
CA ARG A 218 9.89 -10.52 -9.81
C ARG A 218 10.75 -9.79 -10.84
N PRO A 219 10.40 -8.55 -11.26
CA PRO A 219 11.07 -7.87 -12.38
C PRO A 219 12.48 -7.38 -12.07
N GLU A 220 12.77 -7.12 -10.78
CA GLU A 220 14.03 -6.50 -10.37
C GLU A 220 14.55 -7.06 -9.05
N TYR A 221 15.85 -6.84 -8.80
CA TYR A 221 16.49 -7.35 -7.58
C TYR A 221 16.04 -6.59 -6.32
N LEU A 222 15.93 -5.26 -6.41
CA LEU A 222 15.49 -4.37 -5.34
C LEU A 222 14.39 -3.44 -5.84
N SER A 223 13.37 -3.22 -5.02
CA SER A 223 12.24 -2.32 -5.31
C SER A 223 11.61 -1.81 -4.02
N CYS A 224 10.65 -0.90 -4.12
CA CYS A 224 9.81 -0.50 -3.00
C CYS A 224 9.10 -1.71 -2.37
N MET A 225 8.63 -2.66 -3.19
CA MET A 225 7.89 -3.83 -2.74
C MET A 225 8.77 -4.94 -2.13
N GLU A 226 10.11 -4.81 -2.23
CA GLU A 226 11.06 -5.76 -1.64
C GLU A 226 11.65 -5.26 -0.32
N ASN A 227 12.02 -3.98 -0.25
CA ASN A 227 12.73 -3.44 0.92
C ASN A 227 12.47 -1.95 1.20
N ASN A 228 11.32 -1.43 0.80
CA ASN A 228 10.87 -0.06 1.06
C ASN A 228 11.82 1.05 0.56
N ILE A 229 12.67 0.79 -0.41
CA ILE A 229 13.43 1.87 -1.05
C ILE A 229 12.46 2.77 -1.84
N PRO A 230 12.67 4.09 -1.93
CA PRO A 230 11.74 5.01 -2.60
C PRO A 230 11.85 4.88 -4.13
N TYR A 231 11.45 3.74 -4.67
CA TYR A 231 11.72 3.38 -6.04
C TYR A 231 10.86 2.21 -6.54
N PHE A 232 9.93 2.53 -7.44
CA PHE A 232 9.18 1.55 -8.23
C PHE A 232 9.83 1.43 -9.60
N LYS A 233 10.76 0.63 -9.86
CA LYS A 233 11.53 0.68 -11.09
C LYS A 233 10.70 0.47 -12.38
N ALA A 234 10.35 -0.74 -12.71
CA ALA A 234 9.61 -1.04 -13.94
C ALA A 234 8.23 -1.62 -13.65
#